data_df037da767da93775c9d83a53545a7a1
#
_entry.id   df037da767da93775c9d83a53545a7a1
#
_cell.length_a   1.000
_cell.length_b   1.000
_cell.length_c   1.000
_cell.angle_alpha   90.00
_cell.angle_beta   90.00
_cell.angle_gamma   90.00
#
_symmetry.space_group_name_H-M   'P 1'
#
loop_
_entity.id
_entity.type
_entity.pdbx_description
1 polymer ?
#
loop_
_entity_poly.entity_id
_entity_poly.type
_entity_poly.pdbx_seq_one_letter_code
_entity_poly.pdbx_strand_id
1 'polypeptide(L)'
;AGPDIRHIICGNEGALCFITEVTLKLFKWMPENNRYIGYKLDDSEMKLGFDCLREVMVAGYKPSFARLYDAADAQQHFSSWLEDGKAILIWMAEGPANITPAMETGIKEMMSRHPELEEVNPKLIEKWYSGLNWGPEEIAEEIEEIKATHNIGITTEVAGSWDNIYDIYRTACDRILEEVPDMTLMGAN
;
A
#
# COMPACT_ATOMS: atom_id res chain seq x y z
N ALA A 1 22.73 10.03 -24.88
CA ALA A 1 21.78 9.44 -23.99
C ALA A 1 20.42 9.43 -24.68
N GLY A 2 19.78 8.27 -24.78
CA GLY A 2 18.44 8.08 -25.34
C GLY A 2 17.43 7.80 -24.24
N PRO A 3 16.15 7.52 -24.60
CA PRO A 3 15.14 7.12 -23.65
C PRO A 3 15.51 5.80 -22.96
N ASP A 4 15.14 5.67 -21.70
CA ASP A 4 15.31 4.43 -20.95
C ASP A 4 14.20 3.44 -21.34
N ILE A 5 14.56 2.47 -22.19
CA ILE A 5 13.63 1.46 -22.71
C ILE A 5 13.04 0.58 -21.62
N ARG A 6 13.70 0.47 -20.44
CA ARG A 6 13.15 -0.30 -19.31
C ARG A 6 11.77 0.18 -18.90
N HIS A 7 11.51 1.48 -18.95
CA HIS A 7 10.20 2.05 -18.65
C HIS A 7 9.10 1.73 -19.67
N ILE A 8 9.48 1.29 -20.86
CA ILE A 8 8.54 0.84 -21.90
C ILE A 8 8.26 -0.66 -21.73
N ILE A 9 9.29 -1.41 -21.33
CA ILE A 9 9.23 -2.87 -21.21
C ILE A 9 8.56 -3.30 -19.89
N CYS A 10 8.88 -2.64 -18.78
CA CYS A 10 8.24 -2.93 -17.49
C CYS A 10 6.74 -2.60 -17.56
N GLY A 11 5.89 -3.56 -17.18
CA GLY A 11 4.44 -3.40 -17.21
C GLY A 11 3.81 -3.58 -18.60
N ASN A 12 4.54 -4.11 -19.60
CA ASN A 12 3.97 -4.32 -20.93
C ASN A 12 3.03 -5.54 -21.06
N GLU A 13 2.91 -6.36 -20.02
CA GLU A 13 2.04 -7.54 -19.95
C GLU A 13 2.13 -8.49 -21.16
N GLY A 14 3.31 -8.58 -21.77
CA GLY A 14 3.56 -9.39 -22.97
C GLY A 14 3.11 -8.76 -24.28
N ALA A 15 2.57 -7.52 -24.26
CA ALA A 15 2.07 -6.85 -25.47
C ALA A 15 3.20 -6.43 -26.42
N LEU A 16 4.39 -6.13 -25.91
CA LEU A 16 5.52 -5.63 -26.72
C LEU A 16 6.64 -6.66 -26.85
N CYS A 17 6.88 -7.49 -25.85
CA CYS A 17 7.96 -8.47 -25.86
C CYS A 17 7.78 -9.54 -24.77
N PHE A 18 8.58 -10.63 -24.89
CA PHE A 18 8.81 -11.58 -23.81
C PHE A 18 10.14 -11.27 -23.13
N ILE A 19 10.10 -11.12 -21.80
CA ILE A 19 11.29 -10.93 -20.98
C ILE A 19 11.85 -12.31 -20.65
N THR A 20 13.03 -12.64 -21.14
CA THR A 20 13.68 -13.95 -20.94
C THR A 20 14.74 -13.93 -19.83
N GLU A 21 15.28 -12.75 -19.51
CA GLU A 21 16.31 -12.61 -18.49
C GLU A 21 16.20 -11.22 -17.86
N VAL A 22 16.39 -11.15 -16.53
CA VAL A 22 16.38 -9.90 -15.75
C VAL A 22 17.57 -9.88 -14.80
N THR A 23 18.28 -8.75 -14.78
CA THR A 23 19.30 -8.46 -13.77
C THR A 23 18.75 -7.49 -12.73
N LEU A 24 18.66 -7.93 -11.47
CA LEU A 24 18.13 -7.14 -10.37
C LEU A 24 19.26 -6.62 -9.46
N LYS A 25 19.09 -5.39 -8.96
CA LYS A 25 19.90 -4.89 -7.85
C LYS A 25 19.33 -5.45 -6.56
N LEU A 26 20.15 -6.14 -5.79
CA LEU A 26 19.76 -6.69 -4.49
C LEU A 26 20.27 -5.82 -3.36
N PHE A 27 19.54 -5.87 -2.25
CA PHE A 27 19.92 -5.28 -0.98
C PHE A 27 20.19 -6.38 0.04
N LYS A 28 21.02 -6.09 1.04
CA LYS A 28 21.28 -7.04 2.11
C LYS A 28 19.99 -7.29 2.89
N TRP A 29 19.62 -8.54 3.03
CA TRP A 29 18.49 -8.98 3.84
C TRP A 29 18.82 -8.88 5.33
N MET A 30 18.06 -8.09 6.11
CA MET A 30 18.26 -7.82 7.53
C MET A 30 16.90 -7.74 8.25
N PRO A 31 16.08 -8.79 8.21
CA PRO A 31 14.71 -8.76 8.73
C PRO A 31 14.62 -8.49 10.23
N GLU A 32 15.68 -8.83 10.98
CA GLU A 32 15.80 -8.56 12.42
C GLU A 32 15.76 -7.06 12.76
N ASN A 33 16.07 -6.21 11.78
CA ASN A 33 16.09 -4.76 11.94
C ASN A 33 14.80 -4.09 11.47
N ASN A 34 13.86 -4.82 10.90
CA ASN A 34 12.61 -4.25 10.39
C ASN A 34 11.83 -3.55 11.52
N ARG A 35 11.24 -2.40 11.18
CA ARG A 35 10.34 -1.66 12.06
C ARG A 35 9.03 -1.43 11.33
N TYR A 36 7.95 -1.85 11.95
CA TYR A 36 6.60 -1.72 11.44
C TYR A 36 5.90 -0.59 12.17
N ILE A 37 5.29 0.31 11.43
CA ILE A 37 4.64 1.52 11.92
C ILE A 37 3.26 1.56 11.29
N GLY A 38 2.22 1.68 12.10
CA GLY A 38 0.85 1.75 11.62
C GLY A 38 0.04 2.76 12.41
N TYR A 39 -0.86 3.45 11.72
CA TYR A 39 -1.85 4.36 12.30
C TYR A 39 -3.19 4.15 11.62
N LYS A 40 -4.26 4.10 12.42
CA LYS A 40 -5.63 4.12 11.91
C LYS A 40 -6.20 5.53 12.05
N LEU A 41 -7.14 5.86 11.15
CA LEU A 41 -7.87 7.13 11.12
C LEU A 41 -9.29 6.88 10.59
N ASP A 42 -10.18 7.83 10.79
CA ASP A 42 -11.49 7.76 10.14
C ASP A 42 -11.36 7.89 8.61
N ASP A 43 -12.14 7.13 7.85
CA ASP A 43 -12.11 7.16 6.39
C ASP A 43 -12.43 8.55 5.83
N SER A 44 -13.22 9.34 6.54
CA SER A 44 -13.48 10.74 6.20
C SER A 44 -12.22 11.62 6.21
N GLU A 45 -11.15 11.16 6.87
CA GLU A 45 -9.86 11.87 6.98
C GLU A 45 -8.81 11.35 5.99
N MET A 46 -9.24 10.67 4.91
CA MET A 46 -8.31 10.14 3.89
C MET A 46 -7.34 11.20 3.35
N LYS A 47 -7.78 12.46 3.21
CA LYS A 47 -6.88 13.55 2.80
C LYS A 47 -5.72 13.74 3.76
N LEU A 48 -5.96 13.65 5.07
CA LEU A 48 -4.90 13.67 6.10
C LEU A 48 -3.94 12.50 5.90
N GLY A 49 -4.45 11.32 5.56
CA GLY A 49 -3.63 10.15 5.25
C GLY A 49 -2.64 10.42 4.10
N PHE A 50 -3.09 11.01 3.00
CA PHE A 50 -2.22 11.45 1.89
C PHE A 50 -1.20 12.50 2.33
N ASP A 51 -1.61 13.48 3.13
CA ASP A 51 -0.71 14.51 3.65
C ASP A 51 0.37 13.91 4.57
N CYS A 52 0.04 12.92 5.38
CA CYS A 52 0.98 12.17 6.23
C CYS A 52 2.01 11.37 5.39
N LEU A 53 1.57 10.69 4.33
CA LEU A 53 2.49 10.03 3.40
C LEU A 53 3.47 11.04 2.79
N ARG A 54 2.95 12.17 2.30
CA ARG A 54 3.76 13.25 1.74
C ARG A 54 4.75 13.80 2.76
N GLU A 55 4.33 14.04 3.99
CA GLU A 55 5.17 14.60 5.05
C GLU A 55 6.40 13.73 5.30
N VAL A 56 6.21 12.41 5.42
CA VAL A 56 7.29 11.43 5.59
C VAL A 56 8.27 11.44 4.42
N MET A 57 7.75 11.46 3.18
CA MET A 57 8.58 11.43 1.98
C MET A 57 9.36 12.73 1.79
N VAL A 58 8.73 13.89 2.03
CA VAL A 58 9.36 15.22 1.93
C VAL A 58 10.42 15.43 3.00
N ALA A 59 10.23 14.88 4.20
CA ALA A 59 11.25 14.89 5.26
C ALA A 59 12.51 14.08 4.91
N GLY A 60 12.50 13.33 3.79
CA GLY A 60 13.65 12.57 3.30
C GLY A 60 13.72 11.14 3.82
N TYR A 61 12.76 10.68 4.59
CA TYR A 61 12.63 9.28 4.95
C TYR A 61 12.30 8.45 3.73
N LYS A 62 12.85 7.24 3.67
CA LYS A 62 12.63 6.30 2.56
C LYS A 62 12.25 4.94 3.14
N PRO A 63 11.03 4.82 3.66
CA PRO A 63 10.54 3.53 4.09
C PRO A 63 10.51 2.56 2.88
N SER A 64 10.81 1.31 3.10
CA SER A 64 10.74 0.27 2.06
C SER A 64 9.31 -0.06 1.67
N PHE A 65 8.39 0.30 2.53
CA PHE A 65 6.95 0.13 2.34
C PHE A 65 6.23 1.36 2.90
N ALA A 66 5.30 1.93 2.14
CA ALA A 66 4.44 3.03 2.57
C ALA A 66 3.09 2.88 1.86
N ARG A 67 2.01 2.65 2.62
CA ARG A 67 0.66 2.49 2.09
C ARG A 67 -0.39 3.19 2.95
N LEU A 68 -1.43 3.63 2.28
CA LEU A 68 -2.67 4.12 2.87
C LEU A 68 -3.82 3.32 2.26
N TYR A 69 -4.49 2.53 3.07
CA TYR A 69 -5.69 1.80 2.68
C TYR A 69 -6.92 2.60 3.10
N ASP A 70 -7.88 2.82 2.19
CA ASP A 70 -9.19 3.32 2.58
C ASP A 70 -9.97 2.26 3.38
N ALA A 71 -11.11 2.65 3.97
CA ALA A 71 -11.85 1.73 4.82
C ALA A 71 -12.31 0.47 4.09
N ALA A 72 -12.69 0.57 2.81
CA ALA A 72 -13.18 -0.57 2.06
C ALA A 72 -12.07 -1.59 1.78
N ASP A 73 -10.89 -1.14 1.38
CA ASP A 73 -9.74 -2.02 1.15
C ASP A 73 -9.13 -2.50 2.47
N ALA A 74 -9.10 -1.64 3.49
CA ALA A 74 -8.63 -1.99 4.83
C ALA A 74 -9.43 -3.15 5.45
N GLN A 75 -10.75 -3.21 5.24
CA GLN A 75 -11.57 -4.31 5.73
C GLN A 75 -11.24 -5.65 5.09
N GLN A 76 -10.75 -5.70 3.87
CA GLN A 76 -10.30 -6.95 3.24
C GLN A 76 -9.09 -7.55 3.95
N HIS A 77 -8.20 -6.71 4.45
CA HIS A 77 -6.91 -7.13 4.98
C HIS A 77 -6.84 -7.15 6.52
N PHE A 78 -7.63 -6.30 7.19
CA PHE A 78 -7.47 -6.01 8.61
C PHE A 78 -8.75 -6.17 9.43
N SER A 79 -9.85 -6.68 8.85
CA SER A 79 -11.16 -6.86 9.52
C SER A 79 -11.11 -7.63 10.82
N SER A 80 -10.09 -8.46 11.04
CA SER A 80 -9.95 -9.22 12.29
C SER A 80 -9.64 -8.36 13.53
N TRP A 81 -9.23 -7.09 13.34
CA TRP A 81 -8.84 -6.19 14.43
C TRP A 81 -9.06 -4.70 14.14
N LEU A 82 -9.33 -4.32 12.90
CA LEU A 82 -9.62 -2.94 12.51
C LEU A 82 -11.15 -2.74 12.46
N GLU A 83 -11.63 -1.68 13.08
CA GLU A 83 -13.04 -1.33 13.11
C GLU A 83 -13.53 -0.85 11.73
N ASP A 84 -14.82 -1.08 11.42
CA ASP A 84 -15.45 -0.58 10.21
C ASP A 84 -15.33 0.95 10.09
N GLY A 85 -15.15 1.43 8.88
CA GLY A 85 -15.04 2.86 8.58
C GLY A 85 -13.67 3.47 8.93
N LYS A 86 -12.69 2.62 9.27
CA LYS A 86 -11.31 3.07 9.51
C LYS A 86 -10.42 2.79 8.31
N ALA A 87 -9.72 3.83 7.87
CA ALA A 87 -8.56 3.75 7.00
C ALA A 87 -7.30 3.42 7.79
N ILE A 88 -6.24 2.95 7.13
CA ILE A 88 -4.98 2.62 7.80
C ILE A 88 -3.77 3.08 7.00
N LEU A 89 -2.85 3.75 7.69
CA LEU A 89 -1.52 4.13 7.22
C LEU A 89 -0.48 3.14 7.72
N ILE A 90 0.38 2.68 6.84
CA ILE A 90 1.44 1.72 7.17
C ILE A 90 2.76 2.14 6.57
N TRP A 91 3.82 2.07 7.38
CA TRP A 91 5.21 2.17 6.92
C TRP A 91 6.04 1.02 7.45
N MET A 92 7.03 0.62 6.68
CA MET A 92 8.07 -0.29 7.12
C MET A 92 9.44 0.32 6.88
N ALA A 93 10.25 0.41 7.93
CA ALA A 93 11.66 0.73 7.82
C ALA A 93 12.48 -0.55 7.78
N GLU A 94 13.29 -0.70 6.73
CA GLU A 94 14.17 -1.83 6.50
C GLU A 94 15.61 -1.33 6.29
N GLY A 95 16.60 -2.08 6.79
CA GLY A 95 17.99 -1.76 6.61
C GLY A 95 18.87 -1.95 7.85
N PRO A 96 19.98 -1.21 7.94
CA PRO A 96 20.92 -1.32 9.07
C PRO A 96 20.29 -0.96 10.42
N ALA A 97 20.74 -1.64 11.47
CA ALA A 97 20.23 -1.49 12.84
C ALA A 97 20.33 -0.06 13.43
N ASN A 98 21.21 0.79 12.90
CA ASN A 98 21.31 2.18 13.29
C ASN A 98 20.41 3.14 12.51
N ILE A 99 19.81 2.70 11.41
CA ILE A 99 18.95 3.51 10.55
C ILE A 99 17.47 3.28 10.86
N THR A 100 17.06 2.03 10.98
CA THR A 100 15.62 1.69 11.10
C THR A 100 14.98 2.24 12.37
N PRO A 101 15.61 2.24 13.58
CA PRO A 101 15.02 2.88 14.75
C PRO A 101 14.94 4.41 14.63
N ALA A 102 15.92 5.03 13.98
CA ALA A 102 15.91 6.49 13.76
C ALA A 102 14.76 6.88 12.81
N MET A 103 14.52 6.09 11.76
CA MET A 103 13.39 6.29 10.85
C MET A 103 12.05 6.10 11.58
N GLU A 104 11.91 5.03 12.37
CA GLU A 104 10.72 4.79 13.18
C GLU A 104 10.41 5.96 14.10
N THR A 105 11.43 6.42 14.87
CA THR A 105 11.29 7.54 15.78
C THR A 105 10.85 8.80 15.05
N GLY A 106 11.48 9.14 13.93
CA GLY A 106 11.16 10.35 13.20
C GLY A 106 9.77 10.32 12.56
N ILE A 107 9.32 9.17 12.05
CA ILE A 107 7.94 9.02 11.54
C ILE A 107 6.94 9.18 12.68
N LYS A 108 7.16 8.53 13.84
CA LYS A 108 6.27 8.64 15.00
C LYS A 108 6.20 10.07 15.55
N GLU A 109 7.31 10.79 15.59
CA GLU A 109 7.33 12.20 15.97
C GLU A 109 6.51 13.09 15.02
N MET A 110 6.54 12.81 13.73
CA MET A 110 5.69 13.53 12.77
C MET A 110 4.21 13.19 12.97
N MET A 111 3.88 11.93 13.07
CA MET A 111 2.49 11.46 13.24
C MET A 111 1.88 11.93 14.56
N SER A 112 2.68 12.11 15.62
CA SER A 112 2.20 12.63 16.92
C SER A 112 1.63 14.05 16.88
N ARG A 113 1.83 14.77 15.78
CA ARG A 113 1.26 16.12 15.56
C ARG A 113 -0.19 16.07 15.08
N HIS A 114 -0.67 14.90 14.70
CA HIS A 114 -2.00 14.66 14.14
C HIS A 114 -2.84 13.87 15.15
N PRO A 115 -3.67 14.54 15.96
CA PRO A 115 -4.46 13.88 17.02
C PRO A 115 -5.55 12.95 16.47
N GLU A 116 -5.87 13.02 15.19
CA GLU A 116 -6.81 12.15 14.48
C GLU A 116 -6.25 10.73 14.28
N LEU A 117 -4.91 10.59 14.35
CA LEU A 117 -4.23 9.31 14.15
C LEU A 117 -4.15 8.51 15.46
N GLU A 118 -4.54 7.26 15.40
CA GLU A 118 -4.37 6.31 16.49
C GLU A 118 -3.30 5.27 16.12
N GLU A 119 -2.25 5.15 16.95
CA GLU A 119 -1.18 4.19 16.71
C GLU A 119 -1.70 2.75 16.80
N VAL A 120 -1.31 1.93 15.83
CA VAL A 120 -1.62 0.49 15.76
C VAL A 120 -0.46 -0.32 16.31
N ASN A 121 -0.76 -1.43 16.99
CA ASN A 121 0.27 -2.35 17.48
C ASN A 121 1.14 -2.87 16.31
N PRO A 122 2.46 -2.60 16.32
CA PRO A 122 3.37 -3.01 15.24
C PRO A 122 3.33 -4.49 14.91
N LYS A 123 3.03 -5.37 15.89
CA LYS A 123 2.91 -6.82 15.68
C LYS A 123 1.75 -7.20 14.76
N LEU A 124 0.70 -6.40 14.70
CA LEU A 124 -0.43 -6.63 13.78
C LEU A 124 0.00 -6.37 12.34
N ILE A 125 0.78 -5.30 12.14
CA ILE A 125 1.35 -4.97 10.83
C ILE A 125 2.40 -6.01 10.40
N GLU A 126 3.28 -6.43 11.32
CA GLU A 126 4.26 -7.49 11.06
C GLU A 126 3.57 -8.81 10.63
N LYS A 127 2.51 -9.20 11.35
CA LYS A 127 1.74 -10.40 11.03
C LYS A 127 1.11 -10.30 9.63
N TRP A 128 0.49 -9.18 9.32
CA TRP A 128 -0.09 -8.94 7.99
C TRP A 128 0.99 -8.98 6.91
N TYR A 129 2.13 -8.27 7.11
CA TYR A 129 3.23 -8.25 6.17
C TYR A 129 3.80 -9.64 5.88
N SER A 130 3.87 -10.51 6.90
CA SER A 130 4.34 -11.89 6.72
C SER A 130 3.44 -12.74 5.84
N GLY A 131 2.17 -12.37 5.67
CA GLY A 131 1.19 -13.05 4.81
C GLY A 131 1.08 -12.48 3.39
N LEU A 132 1.87 -11.47 3.02
CA LEU A 132 1.79 -10.87 1.68
C LEU A 132 2.36 -11.74 0.54
N ASN A 133 3.21 -12.70 0.86
CA ASN A 133 3.81 -13.58 -0.13
C ASN A 133 2.93 -14.82 -0.32
N TRP A 134 2.24 -14.85 -1.44
CA TRP A 134 1.39 -15.97 -1.81
C TRP A 134 2.21 -17.12 -2.38
N GLY A 135 1.93 -18.32 -1.87
CA GLY A 135 2.43 -19.58 -2.40
C GLY A 135 1.40 -20.24 -3.32
N PRO A 136 1.72 -21.45 -3.79
CA PRO A 136 0.80 -22.22 -4.63
C PRO A 136 -0.55 -22.55 -3.98
N GLU A 137 -0.58 -22.64 -2.64
CA GLU A 137 -1.80 -22.96 -1.88
C GLU A 137 -2.78 -21.79 -1.89
N GLU A 138 -2.32 -20.58 -1.57
CA GLU A 138 -3.13 -19.36 -1.57
C GLU A 138 -3.64 -19.04 -2.98
N ILE A 139 -2.81 -19.26 -4.01
CA ILE A 139 -3.23 -19.08 -5.41
C ILE A 139 -4.33 -20.08 -5.78
N ALA A 140 -4.22 -21.34 -5.32
CA ALA A 140 -5.24 -22.33 -5.60
C ALA A 140 -6.57 -22.00 -4.91
N GLU A 141 -6.53 -21.52 -3.66
CA GLU A 141 -7.70 -21.06 -2.91
C GLU A 141 -8.40 -19.88 -3.62
N GLU A 142 -7.64 -18.88 -4.08
CA GLU A 142 -8.18 -17.75 -4.84
C GLU A 142 -8.89 -18.21 -6.13
N ILE A 143 -8.26 -19.13 -6.89
CA ILE A 143 -8.87 -19.68 -8.10
C ILE A 143 -10.19 -20.37 -7.81
N GLU A 144 -10.30 -21.14 -6.74
CA GLU A 144 -11.55 -21.79 -6.35
C GLU A 144 -12.61 -20.78 -5.88
N GLU A 145 -12.20 -19.72 -5.18
CA GLU A 145 -13.09 -18.64 -4.80
C GLU A 145 -13.65 -17.89 -6.03
N ILE A 146 -12.80 -17.54 -6.99
CA ILE A 146 -13.21 -16.91 -8.25
C ILE A 146 -14.23 -17.79 -8.99
N LYS A 147 -13.98 -19.11 -9.06
CA LYS A 147 -14.91 -20.06 -9.70
C LYS A 147 -16.25 -20.16 -8.97
N ALA A 148 -16.22 -20.09 -7.64
CA ALA A 148 -17.43 -20.20 -6.82
C ALA A 148 -18.29 -18.92 -6.84
N THR A 149 -17.65 -17.76 -6.81
CA THR A 149 -18.33 -16.47 -6.70
C THR A 149 -18.56 -15.78 -8.04
N HIS A 150 -17.79 -16.15 -9.08
CA HIS A 150 -17.70 -15.47 -10.38
C HIS A 150 -17.25 -13.99 -10.26
N ASN A 151 -16.63 -13.62 -9.15
CA ASN A 151 -16.06 -12.29 -8.93
C ASN A 151 -14.60 -12.26 -9.39
N ILE A 152 -14.23 -11.19 -10.07
CA ILE A 152 -12.85 -10.95 -10.51
C ILE A 152 -12.41 -9.60 -9.96
N GLY A 153 -11.25 -9.56 -9.29
CA GLY A 153 -10.59 -8.33 -8.91
C GLY A 153 -9.87 -7.70 -10.10
N ILE A 154 -10.07 -6.39 -10.31
CA ILE A 154 -9.34 -5.60 -11.30
C ILE A 154 -8.65 -4.47 -10.57
N THR A 155 -7.33 -4.34 -10.77
CA THR A 155 -6.55 -3.24 -10.23
C THR A 155 -6.29 -2.19 -11.30
N THR A 156 -6.52 -0.93 -10.98
CA THR A 156 -6.15 0.21 -11.83
C THR A 156 -5.16 1.09 -11.08
N GLU A 157 -3.99 1.32 -11.66
CA GLU A 157 -2.95 2.14 -11.06
C GLU A 157 -2.93 3.53 -11.68
N VAL A 158 -2.85 4.55 -10.84
CA VAL A 158 -2.70 5.94 -11.24
C VAL A 158 -1.55 6.60 -10.50
N ALA A 159 -0.93 7.60 -11.11
CA ALA A 159 0.11 8.40 -10.49
C ALA A 159 -0.18 9.88 -10.65
N GLY A 160 0.18 10.65 -9.63
CA GLY A 160 0.01 12.10 -9.63
C GLY A 160 1.04 12.80 -8.76
N SER A 161 1.10 14.13 -8.85
CA SER A 161 1.83 14.93 -7.87
C SER A 161 1.07 14.98 -6.55
N TRP A 162 1.77 15.29 -5.46
CA TRP A 162 1.16 15.44 -4.14
C TRP A 162 0.02 16.47 -4.08
N ASP A 163 0.00 17.40 -5.04
CA ASP A 163 -1.02 18.45 -5.11
C ASP A 163 -2.36 17.95 -5.66
N ASN A 164 -2.36 16.87 -6.43
CA ASN A 164 -3.54 16.38 -7.13
C ASN A 164 -3.88 14.90 -6.89
N ILE A 165 -2.99 14.11 -6.27
CA ILE A 165 -3.22 12.66 -6.12
C ILE A 165 -4.48 12.34 -5.31
N TYR A 166 -4.81 13.13 -4.29
CA TYR A 166 -6.04 12.95 -3.53
C TYR A 166 -7.28 13.21 -4.38
N ASP A 167 -7.27 14.26 -5.20
CA ASP A 167 -8.39 14.57 -6.11
C ASP A 167 -8.54 13.51 -7.20
N ILE A 168 -7.41 12.97 -7.70
CA ILE A 168 -7.42 11.83 -8.63
C ILE A 168 -8.07 10.61 -7.97
N TYR A 169 -7.64 10.24 -6.75
CA TYR A 169 -8.23 9.15 -5.98
C TYR A 169 -9.74 9.32 -5.82
N ARG A 170 -10.19 10.47 -5.30
CA ARG A 170 -11.62 10.76 -5.09
C ARG A 170 -12.41 10.68 -6.40
N THR A 171 -11.92 11.34 -7.44
CA THR A 171 -12.60 11.35 -8.75
C THR A 171 -12.68 9.97 -9.36
N ALA A 172 -11.60 9.17 -9.26
CA ALA A 172 -11.59 7.80 -9.77
C ALA A 172 -12.60 6.93 -9.04
N CYS A 173 -12.61 6.93 -7.71
CA CYS A 173 -13.57 6.18 -6.91
C CYS A 173 -15.02 6.58 -7.22
N ASP A 174 -15.32 7.88 -7.20
CA ASP A 174 -16.67 8.39 -7.45
C ASP A 174 -17.17 8.00 -8.85
N ARG A 175 -16.32 8.12 -9.87
CA ARG A 175 -16.67 7.75 -11.26
C ARG A 175 -16.86 6.25 -11.45
N ILE A 176 -16.00 5.44 -10.86
CA ILE A 176 -16.11 3.98 -10.97
C ILE A 176 -17.41 3.51 -10.31
N LEU A 177 -17.71 4.00 -9.11
CA LEU A 177 -18.97 3.65 -8.42
C LEU A 177 -20.22 4.12 -9.17
N GLU A 178 -20.15 5.27 -9.87
CA GLU A 178 -21.24 5.79 -10.69
C GLU A 178 -21.46 4.94 -11.96
N GLU A 179 -20.37 4.54 -12.63
CA GLU A 179 -20.43 3.87 -13.94
C GLU A 179 -20.57 2.34 -13.84
N VAL A 180 -20.22 1.76 -12.68
CA VAL A 180 -20.27 0.32 -12.43
C VAL A 180 -21.13 0.03 -11.19
N PRO A 181 -22.46 0.23 -11.26
CA PRO A 181 -23.35 0.12 -10.10
C PRO A 181 -23.43 -1.29 -9.50
N ASP A 182 -23.09 -2.33 -10.27
CA ASP A 182 -23.10 -3.73 -9.83
C ASP A 182 -21.76 -4.16 -9.17
N MET A 183 -20.87 -3.22 -8.91
CA MET A 183 -19.60 -3.50 -8.24
C MET A 183 -19.83 -3.97 -6.81
N THR A 184 -19.22 -5.10 -6.44
CA THR A 184 -19.35 -5.67 -5.09
C THR A 184 -18.46 -5.00 -4.07
N LEU A 185 -17.30 -4.48 -4.52
CA LEU A 185 -16.34 -3.80 -3.69
C LEU A 185 -15.54 -2.79 -4.51
N MET A 186 -15.34 -1.61 -3.96
CA MET A 186 -14.39 -0.61 -4.42
C MET A 186 -13.58 -0.15 -3.22
N GLY A 187 -12.27 -0.39 -3.27
CA GLY A 187 -11.32 0.06 -2.27
C GLY A 187 -10.03 0.53 -2.95
N ALA A 188 -9.22 1.30 -2.25
CA ALA A 188 -7.97 1.85 -2.76
C ALA A 188 -6.83 1.83 -1.72
N ASN A 189 -5.60 1.60 -2.24
CA ASN A 189 -4.38 1.69 -1.44
C ASN A 189 -3.19 2.29 -2.21
#